data_ee9fc81a68b53c3183b0ab6dd70f2665
#
_entry.id   ee9fc81a68b53c3183b0ab6dd70f2665
#
_cell.length_a   1.000
_cell.length_b   1.000
_cell.length_c   1.000
_cell.angle_alpha   90.00
_cell.angle_beta   90.00
_cell.angle_gamma   90.00
#
_symmetry.space_group_name_H-M   'P 1'
#
loop_
_entity.id
_entity.type
_entity.pdbx_description
1 polymer ?
#
loop_
_entity_poly.entity_id
_entity_poly.type
_entity_poly.pdbx_seq_one_letter_code
_entity_poly.pdbx_strand_id
1 'polypeptide(L)'
;MNETKILIAGDSAVLVEFGKEIKPEINRRIAATVKLIRDQHIEGIVEMIPTYCALLINYDPRVILYDALVQRMQALLSIEVSADEQKKRVFEIPVCYGGKYGPDLDHIAEHAGLTTEEVI
;
A
#
# COMPACT_ATOMS: atom_id res chain seq x y z
N MET A 1 17.66 -6.17 4.82
CA MET A 1 16.51 -6.54 3.97
C MET A 1 15.26 -6.51 4.83
N ASN A 2 14.25 -5.76 4.45
CA ASN A 2 12.96 -5.86 5.14
C ASN A 2 12.29 -7.17 4.72
N GLU A 3 12.23 -8.10 5.66
CA GLU A 3 11.60 -9.40 5.46
C GLU A 3 10.09 -9.19 5.28
N THR A 4 9.55 -9.65 4.15
CA THR A 4 8.12 -9.61 3.89
C THR A 4 7.40 -10.57 4.83
N LYS A 5 6.37 -10.10 5.54
CA LYS A 5 5.59 -10.89 6.49
C LYS A 5 4.17 -11.08 5.99
N ILE A 6 3.62 -12.25 6.22
CA ILE A 6 2.22 -12.56 5.95
C ILE A 6 1.53 -12.73 7.29
N LEU A 7 0.53 -11.91 7.55
CA LEU A 7 -0.18 -11.82 8.83
C LEU A 7 -1.68 -12.07 8.62
N ILE A 8 -2.32 -12.65 9.63
CA ILE A 8 -3.78 -12.79 9.66
C ILE A 8 -4.39 -11.39 9.90
N ALA A 9 -5.45 -11.08 9.15
CA ALA A 9 -6.24 -9.87 9.33
C ALA A 9 -7.74 -10.23 9.42
N GLY A 10 -8.20 -10.57 10.61
CA GLY A 10 -9.56 -11.08 10.80
C GLY A 10 -9.72 -12.53 10.33
N ASP A 11 -10.93 -12.87 9.88
CA ASP A 11 -11.31 -14.23 9.46
C ASP A 11 -11.31 -14.45 7.95
N SER A 12 -11.20 -13.38 7.18
CA SER A 12 -11.34 -13.38 5.71
C SER A 12 -10.37 -12.44 5.01
N ALA A 13 -9.27 -12.07 5.66
CA ALA A 13 -8.23 -11.26 5.06
C ALA A 13 -6.82 -11.67 5.49
N VAL A 14 -5.87 -11.38 4.61
CA VAL A 14 -4.43 -11.56 4.83
C VAL A 14 -3.73 -10.24 4.59
N LEU A 15 -2.85 -9.85 5.51
CA LEU A 15 -2.00 -8.68 5.36
C LEU A 15 -0.58 -9.12 4.98
N VAL A 16 -0.11 -8.66 3.83
CA VAL A 16 1.27 -8.83 3.40
C VAL A 16 2.03 -7.54 3.68
N GLU A 17 2.88 -7.54 4.71
CA GLU A 17 3.70 -6.40 5.12
C GLU A 17 5.05 -6.44 4.41
N PHE A 18 5.36 -5.41 3.62
CA PHE A 18 6.61 -5.28 2.86
C PHE A 18 7.67 -4.45 3.59
N GLY A 19 7.27 -3.76 4.63
CA GLY A 19 8.13 -2.91 5.45
C GLY A 19 7.32 -2.05 6.40
N LYS A 20 8.02 -1.20 7.16
CA LYS A 20 7.40 -0.28 8.14
C LYS A 20 7.62 1.18 7.80
N GLU A 21 8.21 1.46 6.66
CA GLU A 21 8.58 2.80 6.23
C GLU A 21 7.90 3.16 4.92
N ILE A 22 7.63 4.44 4.74
CA ILE A 22 7.10 4.98 3.49
C ILE A 22 8.26 5.19 2.53
N LYS A 23 8.49 4.23 1.65
CA LYS A 23 9.57 4.27 0.64
C LYS A 23 9.03 3.97 -0.75
N PRO A 24 9.46 4.72 -1.77
CA PRO A 24 9.05 4.46 -3.16
C PRO A 24 9.33 3.03 -3.64
N GLU A 25 10.42 2.42 -3.15
CA GLU A 25 10.82 1.05 -3.49
C GLU A 25 9.79 0.04 -2.97
N ILE A 26 9.31 0.23 -1.73
CA ILE A 26 8.29 -0.62 -1.11
C ILE A 26 6.98 -0.50 -1.91
N ASN A 27 6.58 0.72 -2.23
CA ASN A 27 5.36 0.95 -3.01
C ASN A 27 5.44 0.30 -4.41
N ARG A 28 6.58 0.42 -5.11
CA ARG A 28 6.80 -0.25 -6.39
C ARG A 28 6.69 -1.76 -6.28
N ARG A 29 7.27 -2.35 -5.23
CA ARG A 29 7.21 -3.78 -4.98
C ARG A 29 5.78 -4.24 -4.73
N ILE A 30 4.99 -3.48 -3.95
CA ILE A 30 3.57 -3.76 -3.73
C ILE A 30 2.79 -3.72 -5.05
N ALA A 31 2.98 -2.67 -5.86
CA ALA A 31 2.30 -2.53 -7.14
C ALA A 31 2.62 -3.70 -8.10
N ALA A 32 3.88 -4.12 -8.16
CA ALA A 32 4.30 -5.27 -8.94
C ALA A 32 3.69 -6.59 -8.42
N THR A 33 3.61 -6.75 -7.10
CA THR A 33 2.97 -7.91 -6.47
C THR A 33 1.48 -7.96 -6.77
N VAL A 34 0.77 -6.83 -6.69
CA VAL A 34 -0.66 -6.75 -7.05
C VAL A 34 -0.89 -7.18 -8.49
N LYS A 35 -0.05 -6.70 -9.42
CA LYS A 35 -0.13 -7.12 -10.82
C LYS A 35 0.09 -8.63 -10.96
N LEU A 36 1.14 -9.15 -10.33
CA LEU A 36 1.46 -10.59 -10.37
C LEU A 36 0.32 -11.45 -9.84
N ILE A 37 -0.28 -11.10 -8.70
CA ILE A 37 -1.42 -11.81 -8.12
C ILE A 37 -2.62 -11.77 -9.07
N ARG A 38 -2.89 -10.59 -9.67
CA ARG A 38 -4.00 -10.41 -10.61
C ARG A 38 -3.84 -11.27 -11.85
N ASP A 39 -2.64 -11.39 -12.38
CA ASP A 39 -2.32 -12.20 -13.56
C ASP A 39 -2.47 -13.70 -13.29
N GLN A 40 -2.39 -14.14 -12.02
CA GLN A 40 -2.61 -15.54 -11.62
C GLN A 40 -4.08 -15.96 -11.55
N HIS A 41 -5.02 -15.00 -11.57
CA HIS A 41 -6.46 -15.27 -11.49
C HIS A 41 -6.83 -16.24 -10.35
N ILE A 42 -6.29 -15.99 -9.14
CA ILE A 42 -6.53 -16.88 -7.98
C ILE A 42 -7.99 -16.78 -7.56
N GLU A 43 -8.70 -17.89 -7.74
CA GLU A 43 -10.10 -18.00 -7.31
C GLU A 43 -10.20 -17.86 -5.79
N GLY A 44 -11.19 -17.09 -5.32
CA GLY A 44 -11.41 -16.82 -3.91
C GLY A 44 -10.82 -15.50 -3.44
N ILE A 45 -9.94 -14.84 -4.18
CA ILE A 45 -9.54 -13.45 -3.87
C ILE A 45 -10.69 -12.52 -4.27
N VAL A 46 -11.19 -11.76 -3.30
CA VAL A 46 -12.31 -10.81 -3.47
C VAL A 46 -11.79 -9.43 -3.83
N GLU A 47 -10.77 -8.96 -3.10
CA GLU A 47 -10.25 -7.62 -3.23
C GLU A 47 -8.79 -7.55 -2.80
N MET A 48 -8.05 -6.63 -3.40
CA MET A 48 -6.68 -6.31 -2.99
C MET A 48 -6.58 -4.80 -2.76
N ILE A 49 -6.17 -4.43 -1.54
CA ILE A 49 -6.04 -3.03 -1.11
C ILE A 49 -4.56 -2.74 -0.84
N PRO A 50 -3.85 -2.14 -1.80
CA PRO A 50 -2.47 -1.71 -1.60
C PRO A 50 -2.42 -0.46 -0.74
N THR A 51 -1.47 -0.44 0.20
CA THR A 51 -1.09 0.74 0.97
C THR A 51 0.35 1.14 0.64
N TYR A 52 0.93 2.09 1.36
CA TYR A 52 2.32 2.51 1.12
C TYR A 52 3.37 1.51 1.63
N CYS A 53 3.03 0.57 2.53
CA CYS A 53 3.98 -0.43 3.05
C CYS A 53 3.43 -1.85 3.15
N ALA A 54 2.14 -2.06 2.84
CA ALA A 54 1.48 -3.36 2.94
C ALA A 54 0.42 -3.56 1.84
N LEU A 55 0.03 -4.81 1.66
CA LEU A 55 -1.08 -5.22 0.79
C LEU A 55 -2.07 -6.02 1.62
N LEU A 56 -3.31 -5.52 1.74
CA LEU A 56 -4.41 -6.27 2.32
C LEU A 56 -5.11 -7.06 1.21
N ILE A 57 -5.32 -8.35 1.43
CA ILE A 57 -5.99 -9.27 0.50
C ILE A 57 -7.22 -9.83 1.19
N ASN A 58 -8.39 -9.40 0.77
CA ASN A 58 -9.66 -9.97 1.18
C ASN A 58 -9.97 -11.21 0.34
N TYR A 59 -10.37 -12.30 0.97
CA TYR A 59 -10.68 -13.56 0.30
C TYR A 59 -11.96 -14.20 0.85
N ASP A 60 -12.56 -15.08 0.07
CA ASP A 60 -13.69 -15.91 0.51
C ASP A 60 -13.17 -17.24 1.07
N PRO A 61 -13.26 -17.49 2.39
CA PRO A 61 -12.76 -18.72 3.00
C PRO A 61 -13.56 -19.97 2.61
N ARG A 62 -14.72 -19.81 1.97
CA ARG A 62 -15.49 -20.93 1.41
C ARG A 62 -14.94 -21.41 0.07
N VAL A 63 -14.14 -20.57 -0.60
CA VAL A 63 -13.52 -20.85 -1.91
C VAL A 63 -12.06 -21.22 -1.76
N ILE A 64 -11.30 -20.49 -0.96
CA ILE A 64 -9.89 -20.75 -0.67
C ILE A 64 -9.61 -20.66 0.82
N LEU A 65 -8.97 -21.67 1.39
CA LEU A 65 -8.57 -21.67 2.79
C LEU A 65 -7.34 -20.80 3.01
N TYR A 66 -7.21 -20.26 4.24
CA TYR A 66 -6.09 -19.42 4.63
C TYR A 66 -4.72 -20.02 4.28
N ASP A 67 -4.46 -21.27 4.67
CA ASP A 67 -3.17 -21.92 4.43
C ASP A 67 -2.84 -22.05 2.92
N ALA A 68 -3.84 -22.36 2.11
CA ALA A 68 -3.68 -22.44 0.67
C ALA A 68 -3.38 -21.07 0.06
N LEU A 69 -4.05 -20.02 0.52
CA LEU A 69 -3.77 -18.65 0.09
C LEU A 69 -2.37 -18.22 0.49
N VAL A 70 -1.96 -18.46 1.74
CA VAL A 70 -0.63 -18.12 2.25
C VAL A 70 0.47 -18.83 1.46
N GLN A 71 0.33 -20.13 1.17
CA GLN A 71 1.28 -20.86 0.35
C GLN A 71 1.43 -20.27 -1.05
N ARG A 72 0.32 -19.87 -1.68
CA ARG A 72 0.36 -19.20 -2.99
C ARG A 72 1.07 -17.83 -2.89
N MET A 73 0.77 -17.05 -1.85
CA MET A 73 1.43 -15.76 -1.63
C MET A 73 2.94 -15.94 -1.41
N GLN A 74 3.36 -16.90 -0.60
CA GLN A 74 4.79 -17.20 -0.38
C GLN A 74 5.50 -17.55 -1.69
N ALA A 75 4.89 -18.40 -2.52
CA ALA A 75 5.43 -18.76 -3.82
C ALA A 75 5.57 -17.54 -4.75
N LEU A 76 4.56 -16.67 -4.80
CA LEU A 76 4.59 -15.46 -5.63
C LEU A 76 5.59 -14.43 -5.12
N LEU A 77 5.70 -14.26 -3.80
CA LEU A 77 6.64 -13.32 -3.19
C LEU A 77 8.12 -13.75 -3.32
N SER A 78 8.36 -15.05 -3.59
CA SER A 78 9.71 -15.55 -3.87
C SER A 78 10.18 -15.26 -5.30
N ILE A 79 9.27 -14.88 -6.20
CA ILE A 79 9.62 -14.48 -7.56
C ILE A 79 10.21 -13.07 -7.48
N GLU A 80 11.46 -12.90 -7.92
CA GLU A 80 12.03 -11.57 -8.12
C GLU A 80 11.27 -10.87 -9.24
N VAL A 81 10.32 -10.03 -8.87
CA VAL A 81 9.66 -9.16 -9.83
C VAL A 81 10.62 -8.01 -10.08
N SER A 82 11.27 -8.02 -11.24
CA SER A 82 11.92 -6.82 -11.76
C SER A 82 10.84 -5.74 -11.80
N ALA A 83 11.07 -4.67 -11.04
CA ALA A 83 10.21 -3.49 -11.07
C ALA A 83 10.28 -2.94 -12.50
N ASP A 84 9.36 -3.41 -13.33
CA ASP A 84 9.17 -2.87 -14.66
C ASP A 84 8.98 -1.36 -14.48
N GLU A 85 9.81 -0.57 -15.12
CA GLU A 85 9.70 0.88 -15.10
C GLU A 85 8.40 1.27 -15.82
N GLN A 86 7.28 1.03 -15.15
CA GLN A 86 6.03 1.61 -15.61
C GLN A 86 6.26 3.10 -15.72
N LYS A 87 6.11 3.64 -16.93
CA LYS A 87 6.20 5.08 -17.21
C LYS A 87 5.37 5.79 -16.14
N LYS A 88 6.04 6.37 -15.15
CA LYS A 88 5.41 7.12 -14.08
C LYS A 88 4.67 8.29 -14.73
N ARG A 89 3.35 8.30 -14.61
CA ARG A 89 2.59 9.50 -14.87
C ARG A 89 2.67 10.37 -13.63
N VAL A 90 3.33 11.53 -13.74
CA VAL A 90 3.37 12.55 -12.71
C VAL A 90 2.23 13.52 -13.00
N PHE A 91 1.37 13.74 -12.02
CA PHE A 91 0.31 14.73 -12.08
C PHE A 91 0.68 15.88 -11.14
N GLU A 92 0.82 17.09 -11.69
CA GLU A 92 0.98 18.29 -10.91
C GLU A 92 -0.39 18.82 -10.52
N ILE A 93 -0.69 18.77 -9.22
CA ILE A 93 -1.97 19.25 -8.68
C ILE A 93 -1.68 20.57 -7.96
N PRO A 94 -2.17 21.72 -8.47
CA PRO A 94 -2.01 22.98 -7.79
C PRO A 94 -2.84 22.98 -6.50
N VAL A 95 -2.21 23.31 -5.37
CA VAL A 95 -2.85 23.38 -4.06
C VAL A 95 -2.71 24.80 -3.51
N CYS A 96 -3.81 25.37 -3.03
CA CYS A 96 -3.83 26.67 -2.38
C CYS A 96 -3.85 26.46 -0.86
N TYR A 97 -2.82 26.97 -0.19
CA TYR A 97 -2.73 26.95 1.28
C TYR A 97 -3.11 28.30 1.86
N GLY A 98 -3.86 28.30 2.96
CA GLY A 98 -4.22 29.50 3.71
C GLY A 98 -5.36 30.32 3.10
N GLY A 99 -5.58 31.51 3.65
CA GLY A 99 -6.67 32.41 3.31
C GLY A 99 -8.05 31.72 3.44
N LYS A 100 -8.98 32.07 2.59
CA LYS A 100 -10.34 31.49 2.62
C LYS A 100 -10.42 29.99 2.32
N TYR A 101 -9.35 29.41 1.73
CA TYR A 101 -9.29 27.98 1.36
C TYR A 101 -8.55 27.12 2.39
N GLY A 102 -7.85 27.74 3.33
CA GLY A 102 -7.17 27.08 4.44
C GLY A 102 -7.25 27.92 5.71
N PRO A 103 -8.48 28.14 6.25
CA PRO A 103 -8.67 29.08 7.39
C PRO A 103 -7.98 28.62 8.67
N ASP A 104 -7.65 27.33 8.78
CA ASP A 104 -7.04 26.75 9.98
C ASP A 104 -5.51 26.80 9.98
N LEU A 105 -4.87 27.27 8.89
CA LEU A 105 -3.42 27.22 8.74
C LEU A 105 -2.70 28.03 9.82
N ASP A 106 -3.17 29.25 10.10
CA ASP A 106 -2.59 30.12 11.12
C ASP A 106 -2.72 29.50 12.53
N HIS A 107 -3.90 28.92 12.82
CA HIS A 107 -4.14 28.24 14.09
C HIS A 107 -3.23 27.00 14.26
N ILE A 108 -3.02 26.21 13.21
CA ILE A 108 -2.12 25.05 13.24
C ILE A 108 -0.68 25.51 13.47
N ALA A 109 -0.23 26.56 12.79
CA ALA A 109 1.10 27.12 12.94
C ALA A 109 1.33 27.61 14.38
N GLU A 110 0.40 28.37 14.94
CA GLU A 110 0.46 28.85 16.32
C GLU A 110 0.49 27.70 17.33
N HIS A 111 -0.40 26.71 17.17
CA HIS A 111 -0.46 25.53 18.04
C HIS A 111 0.83 24.69 18.00
N ALA A 112 1.44 24.56 16.84
CA ALA A 112 2.67 23.81 16.64
C ALA A 112 3.94 24.61 17.01
N GLY A 113 3.85 25.93 17.19
CA GLY A 113 5.00 26.82 17.37
C GLY A 113 5.87 26.96 16.12
N LEU A 114 5.26 26.87 14.94
CA LEU A 114 5.89 26.93 13.63
C LEU A 114 5.39 28.15 12.85
N THR A 115 6.10 28.52 11.79
CA THR A 115 5.58 29.46 10.79
C THR A 115 4.60 28.75 9.85
N THR A 116 3.79 29.47 9.11
CA THR A 116 2.87 28.90 8.12
C THR A 116 3.61 28.18 7.00
N GLU A 117 4.79 28.66 6.61
CA GLU A 117 5.67 28.01 5.62
C GLU A 117 6.26 26.69 6.13
N GLU A 118 6.52 26.59 7.44
CA GLU A 118 7.02 25.34 8.04
C GLU A 118 5.92 24.29 8.23
N VAL A 119 4.66 24.69 8.22
CA VAL A 119 3.50 23.77 8.28
C VAL A 119 3.21 23.15 6.92
N ILE A 120 3.47 23.86 5.82
CA ILE A 120 3.26 23.42 4.43
C ILE A 120 4.40 22.53 3.95
#